data_9a99fb5739f690af71bb2bdb55c39a5d
#
_entry.id   9a99fb5739f690af71bb2bdb55c39a5d
#
_cell.length_a   1.000
_cell.length_b   1.000
_cell.length_c   1.000
_cell.angle_alpha   90.00
_cell.angle_beta   90.00
_cell.angle_gamma   90.00
#
_symmetry.space_group_name_H-M   'P 1'
#
loop_
_entity.id
_entity.type
_entity.pdbx_description
1 polymer ?
#
loop_
_entity_poly.entity_id
_entity_poly.type
_entity_poly.pdbx_seq_one_letter_code
_entity_poly.pdbx_strand_id
1 'polypeptide(L)'
;KDFAVAGGGGESAMTVLKTRAVSGNPPSAAQIKGHDIQEWGGLGFLTNLDDVAEKGNWDGVVPKMVTDVMKWDGDFVAVPVNVHRVNWLWANPAVFEKAGAKVPTTLDEFFVAGDKIKAAGLIPLAHGGQPWQDATVFEAVALDVLGSEDYVKAFVELDMDVLSGDKMVEVFAKFQKMHDYIDSNSPGRDWNVATSMVINGEAAMQIM
;
A
#
# COMPACT_ATOMS: atom_id res chain seq x y z
N LYS A 1 -27.32 7.21 -0.31
CA LYS A 1 -27.40 5.84 0.21
C LYS A 1 -26.04 5.20 0.06
N ASP A 2 -25.39 4.85 1.18
CA ASP A 2 -24.08 4.22 1.16
C ASP A 2 -24.17 2.76 0.69
N PHE A 3 -23.19 2.34 -0.09
CA PHE A 3 -23.07 0.99 -0.60
C PHE A 3 -21.72 0.43 -0.14
N ALA A 4 -21.69 -0.09 1.08
CA ALA A 4 -20.50 -0.74 1.61
C ALA A 4 -20.42 -2.17 1.09
N VAL A 5 -19.25 -2.53 0.56
CA VAL A 5 -18.93 -3.89 0.14
C VAL A 5 -17.73 -4.34 0.96
N ALA A 6 -17.92 -5.40 1.75
CA ALA A 6 -16.88 -5.92 2.62
C ALA A 6 -15.84 -6.77 1.88
N GLY A 7 -14.63 -6.79 2.41
CA GLY A 7 -13.56 -7.72 2.05
C GLY A 7 -12.53 -7.18 1.05
N GLY A 8 -11.37 -7.84 1.00
CA GLY A 8 -10.35 -7.72 -0.03
C GLY A 8 -9.69 -6.35 -0.22
N GLY A 9 -9.57 -5.52 0.83
CA GLY A 9 -8.92 -4.20 0.68
C GLY A 9 -9.57 -3.30 -0.39
N GLY A 10 -10.82 -3.57 -0.77
CA GLY A 10 -11.55 -2.87 -1.80
C GLY A 10 -11.75 -3.64 -3.12
N GLU A 11 -11.11 -4.79 -3.33
CA GLU A 11 -11.23 -5.57 -4.57
C GLU A 11 -12.67 -5.99 -4.87
N SER A 12 -13.39 -6.47 -3.85
CA SER A 12 -14.81 -6.82 -3.97
C SER A 12 -15.66 -5.61 -4.32
N ALA A 13 -15.37 -4.44 -3.72
CA ALA A 13 -16.07 -3.19 -4.02
C ALA A 13 -15.82 -2.72 -5.45
N MET A 14 -14.57 -2.82 -5.95
CA MET A 14 -14.23 -2.47 -7.33
C MET A 14 -14.91 -3.39 -8.34
N THR A 15 -15.02 -4.69 -8.06
CA THR A 15 -15.77 -5.64 -8.90
C THR A 15 -17.24 -5.25 -9.01
N VAL A 16 -17.89 -4.92 -7.89
CA VAL A 16 -19.28 -4.44 -7.87
C VAL A 16 -19.42 -3.12 -8.61
N LEU A 17 -18.49 -2.17 -8.40
CA LEU A 17 -18.48 -0.89 -9.08
C LEU A 17 -18.38 -1.07 -10.61
N LYS A 18 -17.44 -1.90 -11.08
CA LYS A 18 -17.24 -2.18 -12.49
C LYS A 18 -18.50 -2.79 -13.13
N THR A 19 -19.12 -3.76 -12.47
CA THR A 19 -20.38 -4.37 -12.92
C THR A 19 -21.49 -3.35 -13.04
N ARG A 20 -21.64 -2.45 -12.07
CA ARG A 20 -22.66 -1.40 -12.08
C ARG A 20 -22.42 -0.37 -13.20
N ALA A 21 -21.16 0.05 -13.38
CA ALA A 21 -20.79 1.01 -14.42
C ALA A 21 -21.10 0.47 -15.81
N VAL A 22 -20.67 -0.76 -16.10
CA VAL A 22 -20.93 -1.42 -17.40
C VAL A 22 -22.42 -1.66 -17.66
N SER A 23 -23.22 -1.93 -16.61
CA SER A 23 -24.68 -2.10 -16.75
C SER A 23 -25.45 -0.78 -16.81
N GLY A 24 -24.78 0.36 -16.87
CA GLY A 24 -25.42 1.67 -16.96
C GLY A 24 -26.08 2.17 -15.67
N ASN A 25 -25.71 1.60 -14.51
CA ASN A 25 -26.22 1.98 -13.20
C ASN A 25 -25.07 2.30 -12.20
N PRO A 26 -24.14 3.22 -12.55
CA PRO A 26 -23.06 3.61 -11.67
C PRO A 26 -23.60 4.34 -10.42
N PRO A 27 -22.86 4.34 -9.29
CA PRO A 27 -23.16 5.22 -8.18
C PRO A 27 -22.84 6.68 -8.55
N SER A 28 -23.35 7.63 -7.77
CA SER A 28 -23.03 9.06 -7.95
C SER A 28 -21.57 9.38 -7.61
N ALA A 29 -20.94 8.61 -6.75
CA ALA A 29 -19.53 8.71 -6.39
C ALA A 29 -19.02 7.35 -5.90
N ALA A 30 -17.73 7.11 -6.07
CA ALA A 30 -17.04 5.92 -5.56
C ALA A 30 -15.63 6.28 -5.12
N GLN A 31 -15.11 5.55 -4.12
CA GLN A 31 -13.70 5.65 -3.76
C GLN A 31 -12.88 4.83 -4.75
N ILE A 32 -11.93 5.49 -5.42
CA ILE A 32 -10.97 4.89 -6.36
C ILE A 32 -9.57 5.31 -5.91
N LYS A 33 -8.57 4.45 -6.10
CA LYS A 33 -7.22 4.68 -5.63
C LYS A 33 -6.21 4.78 -6.78
N GLY A 34 -5.26 5.68 -6.65
CA GLY A 34 -4.05 5.72 -7.45
C GLY A 34 -4.30 5.60 -8.97
N HIS A 35 -3.58 4.71 -9.61
CA HIS A 35 -3.64 4.51 -11.06
C HIS A 35 -4.98 3.99 -11.59
N ASP A 36 -5.84 3.42 -10.76
CA ASP A 36 -7.19 3.04 -11.16
C ASP A 36 -7.98 4.25 -11.68
N ILE A 37 -7.69 5.46 -11.17
CA ILE A 37 -8.32 6.69 -11.66
C ILE A 37 -8.06 6.88 -13.16
N GLN A 38 -6.84 6.58 -13.61
CA GLN A 38 -6.44 6.68 -15.01
C GLN A 38 -7.22 5.67 -15.89
N GLU A 39 -7.36 4.42 -15.41
CA GLU A 39 -8.17 3.40 -16.10
C GLU A 39 -9.63 3.86 -16.26
N TRP A 40 -10.23 4.33 -15.17
CA TRP A 40 -11.63 4.79 -15.18
C TRP A 40 -11.84 6.06 -16.03
N GLY A 41 -10.86 6.97 -16.04
CA GLY A 41 -10.83 8.11 -16.92
C GLY A 41 -10.82 7.71 -18.38
N GLY A 42 -9.93 6.78 -18.77
CA GLY A 42 -9.83 6.24 -20.13
C GLY A 42 -11.08 5.49 -20.60
N LEU A 43 -11.83 4.89 -19.68
CA LEU A 43 -13.12 4.26 -19.97
C LEU A 43 -14.29 5.24 -20.08
N GLY A 44 -14.08 6.54 -19.79
CA GLY A 44 -15.10 7.58 -19.88
C GLY A 44 -16.17 7.53 -18.79
N PHE A 45 -15.89 6.88 -17.65
CA PHE A 45 -16.84 6.79 -16.54
C PHE A 45 -16.75 7.93 -15.54
N LEU A 46 -15.72 8.78 -15.63
CA LEU A 46 -15.50 9.88 -14.68
C LEU A 46 -15.99 11.21 -15.26
N THR A 47 -16.44 12.08 -14.37
CA THR A 47 -16.94 13.41 -14.71
C THR A 47 -15.80 14.43 -14.56
N ASN A 48 -15.70 15.39 -15.51
CA ASN A 48 -14.82 16.53 -15.37
C ASN A 48 -15.21 17.39 -14.15
N LEU A 49 -14.22 17.74 -13.34
CA LEU A 49 -14.38 18.49 -12.09
C LEU A 49 -13.59 19.81 -12.07
N ASP A 50 -13.13 20.29 -13.22
CA ASP A 50 -12.29 21.50 -13.31
C ASP A 50 -12.93 22.71 -12.66
N ASP A 51 -14.23 22.92 -12.86
CA ASP A 51 -14.98 24.01 -12.23
C ASP A 51 -14.89 23.98 -10.69
N VAL A 52 -14.85 22.76 -10.11
CA VAL A 52 -14.74 22.58 -8.66
C VAL A 52 -13.30 22.76 -8.22
N ALA A 53 -12.37 22.21 -8.99
CA ALA A 53 -10.94 22.28 -8.73
C ALA A 53 -10.43 23.72 -8.77
N GLU A 54 -10.88 24.53 -9.76
CA GLU A 54 -10.56 25.94 -9.86
C GLU A 54 -11.08 26.74 -8.67
N LYS A 55 -12.35 26.55 -8.30
CA LYS A 55 -12.95 27.21 -7.13
C LYS A 55 -12.26 26.83 -5.83
N GLY A 56 -11.78 25.61 -5.72
CA GLY A 56 -11.03 25.07 -4.58
C GLY A 56 -9.54 25.36 -4.63
N ASN A 57 -9.04 25.96 -5.72
CA ASN A 57 -7.60 26.17 -5.96
C ASN A 57 -6.77 24.91 -5.71
N TRP A 58 -7.21 23.77 -6.27
CA TRP A 58 -6.58 22.46 -5.95
C TRP A 58 -5.12 22.40 -6.36
N ASP A 59 -4.74 22.96 -7.51
CA ASP A 59 -3.32 23.00 -7.92
C ASP A 59 -2.44 23.84 -6.97
N GLY A 60 -3.04 24.77 -6.19
CA GLY A 60 -2.32 25.59 -5.22
C GLY A 60 -2.27 25.01 -3.79
N VAL A 61 -3.22 24.13 -3.43
CA VAL A 61 -3.35 23.63 -2.05
C VAL A 61 -3.10 22.12 -1.90
N VAL A 62 -3.17 21.38 -3.01
CA VAL A 62 -2.92 19.92 -3.02
C VAL A 62 -1.51 19.66 -3.55
N PRO A 63 -0.72 18.75 -2.92
CA PRO A 63 0.59 18.41 -3.44
C PRO A 63 0.54 17.93 -4.90
N LYS A 64 1.51 18.37 -5.72
CA LYS A 64 1.55 18.04 -7.16
C LYS A 64 1.39 16.56 -7.47
N MET A 65 2.06 15.69 -6.71
CA MET A 65 1.95 14.24 -6.87
C MET A 65 0.49 13.74 -6.78
N VAL A 66 -0.31 14.35 -5.91
CA VAL A 66 -1.72 13.99 -5.73
C VAL A 66 -2.55 14.56 -6.86
N THR A 67 -2.32 15.83 -7.27
CA THR A 67 -3.05 16.43 -8.40
C THR A 67 -2.79 15.71 -9.71
N ASP A 68 -1.56 15.24 -9.94
CA ASP A 68 -1.21 14.49 -11.15
C ASP A 68 -2.02 13.18 -11.26
N VAL A 69 -2.20 12.47 -10.14
CA VAL A 69 -3.00 11.23 -10.10
C VAL A 69 -4.50 11.50 -10.28
N MET A 70 -4.98 12.67 -9.87
CA MET A 70 -6.40 13.05 -9.96
C MET A 70 -6.82 13.53 -11.36
N LYS A 71 -5.89 13.73 -12.28
CA LYS A 71 -6.14 14.23 -13.62
C LYS A 71 -6.14 13.10 -14.64
N TRP A 72 -7.06 13.15 -15.57
CA TRP A 72 -7.10 12.37 -16.80
C TRP A 72 -7.12 13.30 -18.01
N ASP A 73 -6.19 13.13 -18.93
CA ASP A 73 -6.02 13.97 -20.15
C ASP A 73 -5.92 15.48 -19.82
N GLY A 74 -5.37 15.80 -18.65
CA GLY A 74 -5.20 17.18 -18.17
C GLY A 74 -6.32 17.69 -17.27
N ASP A 75 -7.49 17.09 -17.29
CA ASP A 75 -8.68 17.50 -16.55
C ASP A 75 -8.77 16.80 -15.19
N PHE A 76 -9.21 17.50 -14.15
CA PHE A 76 -9.54 16.89 -12.88
C PHE A 76 -10.77 15.99 -12.98
N VAL A 77 -10.63 14.72 -12.62
CA VAL A 77 -11.70 13.72 -12.65
C VAL A 77 -11.93 13.03 -11.29
N ALA A 78 -11.15 13.38 -10.29
CA ALA A 78 -11.26 12.87 -8.94
C ALA A 78 -11.06 13.95 -7.89
N VAL A 79 -11.64 13.73 -6.70
CA VAL A 79 -11.51 14.60 -5.52
C VAL A 79 -10.60 13.94 -4.51
N PRO A 80 -9.58 14.61 -3.95
CA PRO A 80 -8.76 14.02 -2.89
C PRO A 80 -9.58 13.98 -1.60
N VAL A 81 -9.80 12.78 -1.07
CA VAL A 81 -10.47 12.60 0.23
C VAL A 81 -9.43 12.45 1.33
N ASN A 82 -8.45 11.61 1.10
CA ASN A 82 -7.32 11.38 2.00
C ASN A 82 -6.12 10.83 1.23
N VAL A 83 -4.95 10.91 1.85
CA VAL A 83 -3.70 10.31 1.35
C VAL A 83 -3.18 9.38 2.43
N HIS A 84 -3.04 8.11 2.09
CA HIS A 84 -2.52 7.09 3.00
C HIS A 84 -1.04 6.84 2.73
N ARG A 85 -0.24 6.91 3.76
CA ARG A 85 1.11 6.39 3.75
C ARG A 85 1.08 4.97 4.32
N VAL A 86 1.33 3.97 3.49
CA VAL A 86 1.17 2.54 3.84
C VAL A 86 2.49 1.83 4.11
N ASN A 87 3.62 2.55 4.16
CA ASN A 87 4.94 1.99 4.47
C ASN A 87 5.44 2.39 5.86
N TRP A 88 4.52 2.57 6.83
CA TRP A 88 4.88 2.73 8.21
C TRP A 88 5.27 1.38 8.82
N LEU A 89 6.32 1.38 9.63
CA LEU A 89 6.60 0.28 10.54
C LEU A 89 5.94 0.58 11.89
N TRP A 90 4.92 -0.21 12.22
CA TRP A 90 4.29 -0.22 13.54
C TRP A 90 5.02 -1.23 14.42
N ALA A 91 5.37 -0.86 15.62
CA ALA A 91 6.16 -1.70 16.53
C ALA A 91 5.54 -1.74 17.93
N ASN A 92 5.60 -2.90 18.59
CA ASN A 92 5.26 -3.06 19.99
C ASN A 92 6.54 -3.03 20.86
N PRO A 93 6.83 -1.94 21.58
CA PRO A 93 8.08 -1.81 22.35
C PRO A 93 8.29 -2.92 23.37
N ALA A 94 7.22 -3.40 24.01
CA ALA A 94 7.32 -4.46 25.03
C ALA A 94 7.81 -5.79 24.44
N VAL A 95 7.42 -6.10 23.20
CA VAL A 95 7.90 -7.31 22.49
C VAL A 95 9.38 -7.17 22.15
N PHE A 96 9.82 -5.99 21.73
CA PHE A 96 11.24 -5.71 21.47
C PHE A 96 12.08 -5.83 22.73
N GLU A 97 11.62 -5.26 23.85
CA GLU A 97 12.29 -5.37 25.15
C GLU A 97 12.43 -6.83 25.57
N LYS A 98 11.36 -7.62 25.50
CA LYS A 98 11.34 -9.04 25.82
C LYS A 98 12.32 -9.85 24.98
N ALA A 99 12.50 -9.51 23.71
CA ALA A 99 13.43 -10.15 22.79
C ALA A 99 14.88 -9.62 22.89
N GLY A 100 15.14 -8.57 23.66
CA GLY A 100 16.45 -7.91 23.68
C GLY A 100 16.81 -7.28 22.32
N ALA A 101 15.80 -6.85 21.56
CA ALA A 101 15.95 -6.24 20.27
C ALA A 101 15.69 -4.72 20.34
N LYS A 102 16.14 -3.98 19.31
CA LYS A 102 15.82 -2.57 19.13
C LYS A 102 14.84 -2.42 17.98
N VAL A 103 13.94 -1.43 18.05
CA VAL A 103 13.09 -1.05 16.93
C VAL A 103 13.97 -0.61 15.76
N PRO A 104 13.83 -1.23 14.58
CA PRO A 104 14.70 -0.95 13.43
C PRO A 104 14.37 0.39 12.78
N THR A 105 15.36 1.02 12.18
CA THR A 105 15.24 2.23 11.35
C THR A 105 15.61 1.98 9.89
N THR A 106 16.19 0.83 9.59
CA THR A 106 16.52 0.37 8.24
C THR A 106 16.05 -1.07 8.03
N LEU A 107 15.99 -1.51 6.77
CA LEU A 107 15.61 -2.88 6.45
C LEU A 107 16.64 -3.91 6.97
N ASP A 108 17.93 -3.57 6.95
CA ASP A 108 18.97 -4.45 7.50
C ASP A 108 18.83 -4.60 9.02
N GLU A 109 18.52 -3.52 9.73
CA GLU A 109 18.21 -3.57 11.16
C GLU A 109 16.92 -4.36 11.44
N PHE A 110 15.93 -4.32 10.52
CA PHE A 110 14.72 -5.13 10.61
C PHE A 110 15.07 -6.62 10.64
N PHE A 111 15.94 -7.09 9.76
CA PHE A 111 16.35 -8.50 9.74
C PHE A 111 17.08 -8.88 11.02
N VAL A 112 18.00 -8.04 11.51
CA VAL A 112 18.71 -8.29 12.78
C VAL A 112 17.74 -8.34 13.96
N ALA A 113 16.78 -7.45 14.01
CA ALA A 113 15.75 -7.45 15.05
C ALA A 113 14.84 -8.66 14.93
N GLY A 114 14.42 -9.00 13.71
CA GLY A 114 13.59 -10.15 13.40
C GLY A 114 14.21 -11.47 13.85
N ASP A 115 15.50 -11.65 13.61
CA ASP A 115 16.25 -12.85 14.06
C ASP A 115 16.22 -13.00 15.58
N LYS A 116 16.42 -11.90 16.33
CA LYS A 116 16.35 -11.90 17.79
C LYS A 116 14.95 -12.22 18.31
N ILE A 117 13.93 -11.61 17.69
CA ILE A 117 12.54 -11.83 18.08
C ILE A 117 12.15 -13.29 17.83
N LYS A 118 12.54 -13.83 16.68
CA LYS A 118 12.31 -15.23 16.31
C LYS A 118 13.04 -16.19 17.27
N ALA A 119 14.29 -15.88 17.64
CA ALA A 119 15.06 -16.66 18.61
C ALA A 119 14.43 -16.64 20.01
N ALA A 120 13.72 -15.59 20.37
CA ALA A 120 12.94 -15.49 21.60
C ALA A 120 11.59 -16.24 21.55
N GLY A 121 11.27 -16.92 20.44
CA GLY A 121 10.01 -17.65 20.24
C GLY A 121 8.80 -16.75 19.99
N LEU A 122 9.04 -15.52 19.52
CA LEU A 122 8.00 -14.52 19.22
C LEU A 122 7.87 -14.33 17.70
N ILE A 123 6.73 -13.79 17.25
CA ILE A 123 6.48 -13.49 15.84
C ILE A 123 7.09 -12.12 15.51
N PRO A 124 8.07 -12.05 14.58
CA PRO A 124 8.66 -10.76 14.22
C PRO A 124 7.72 -9.83 13.47
N LEU A 125 7.04 -10.33 12.43
CA LEU A 125 6.21 -9.56 11.53
C LEU A 125 4.79 -10.13 11.49
N ALA A 126 3.83 -9.39 12.03
CA ALA A 126 2.42 -9.66 11.81
C ALA A 126 2.07 -9.21 10.38
N HIS A 127 1.50 -10.13 9.61
CA HIS A 127 1.13 -9.87 8.23
C HIS A 127 -0.23 -10.50 7.92
N GLY A 128 -1.02 -9.83 7.11
CA GLY A 128 -2.19 -10.42 6.52
C GLY A 128 -1.84 -11.09 5.20
N GLY A 129 -2.51 -12.19 4.88
CA GLY A 129 -2.22 -12.98 3.68
C GLY A 129 -3.07 -12.61 2.48
N GLN A 130 -3.33 -11.34 2.25
CA GLN A 130 -4.06 -10.85 1.09
C GLN A 130 -3.11 -10.15 0.11
N PRO A 131 -3.28 -10.25 -1.22
CA PRO A 131 -2.34 -9.74 -2.22
C PRO A 131 -1.97 -8.26 -2.04
N TRP A 132 -2.92 -7.41 -1.67
CA TRP A 132 -2.65 -6.00 -1.44
C TRP A 132 -1.72 -5.73 -0.25
N GLN A 133 -1.73 -6.61 0.76
CA GLN A 133 -0.81 -6.51 1.90
C GLN A 133 0.60 -6.94 1.50
N ASP A 134 0.72 -7.99 0.67
CA ASP A 134 2.00 -8.38 0.07
C ASP A 134 2.57 -7.25 -0.79
N ALA A 135 1.73 -6.60 -1.60
CA ALA A 135 2.12 -5.44 -2.39
C ALA A 135 2.65 -4.30 -1.50
N THR A 136 2.01 -4.01 -0.36
CA THR A 136 2.46 -2.98 0.59
C THR A 136 3.87 -3.27 1.13
N VAL A 137 4.15 -4.52 1.48
CA VAL A 137 5.48 -4.94 1.94
C VAL A 137 6.49 -4.87 0.79
N PHE A 138 6.10 -5.35 -0.40
CA PHE A 138 6.95 -5.28 -1.59
C PHE A 138 7.34 -3.85 -1.93
N GLU A 139 6.39 -2.92 -1.96
CA GLU A 139 6.64 -1.50 -2.23
C GLU A 139 7.56 -0.87 -1.19
N ALA A 140 7.41 -1.22 0.09
CA ALA A 140 8.32 -0.76 1.14
C ALA A 140 9.75 -1.24 0.93
N VAL A 141 9.94 -2.52 0.56
CA VAL A 141 11.26 -3.10 0.24
C VAL A 141 11.82 -2.48 -1.04
N ALA A 142 11.00 -2.31 -2.07
CA ALA A 142 11.43 -1.72 -3.33
C ALA A 142 11.89 -0.27 -3.14
N LEU A 143 11.18 0.51 -2.34
CA LEU A 143 11.57 1.89 -2.05
C LEU A 143 12.89 1.97 -1.27
N ASP A 144 13.14 1.05 -0.33
CA ASP A 144 14.39 0.96 0.42
C ASP A 144 15.60 0.66 -0.50
N VAL A 145 15.43 -0.31 -1.40
CA VAL A 145 16.54 -0.77 -2.29
C VAL A 145 16.78 0.18 -3.46
N LEU A 146 15.71 0.63 -4.10
CA LEU A 146 15.82 1.47 -5.31
C LEU A 146 16.07 2.95 -4.96
N GLY A 147 15.56 3.40 -3.81
CA GLY A 147 15.42 4.82 -3.53
C GLY A 147 14.28 5.45 -4.33
N SER A 148 13.93 6.70 -4.03
CA SER A 148 12.75 7.35 -4.61
C SER A 148 12.83 7.57 -6.12
N GLU A 149 14.02 7.87 -6.66
CA GLU A 149 14.20 8.15 -8.09
C GLU A 149 14.00 6.88 -8.94
N ASP A 150 14.74 5.80 -8.64
CA ASP A 150 14.61 4.55 -9.38
C ASP A 150 13.25 3.87 -9.11
N TYR A 151 12.63 4.09 -7.94
CA TYR A 151 11.27 3.64 -7.67
C TYR A 151 10.25 4.28 -8.63
N VAL A 152 10.34 5.59 -8.87
CA VAL A 152 9.48 6.29 -9.84
C VAL A 152 9.74 5.78 -11.25
N LYS A 153 11.00 5.65 -11.66
CA LYS A 153 11.34 5.08 -12.96
C LYS A 153 10.75 3.69 -13.17
N ALA A 154 10.88 2.81 -12.15
CA ALA A 154 10.39 1.44 -12.25
C ALA A 154 8.86 1.34 -12.30
N PHE A 155 8.16 2.00 -11.39
CA PHE A 155 6.72 1.74 -11.16
C PHE A 155 5.76 2.82 -11.68
N VAL A 156 6.28 3.98 -12.10
CA VAL A 156 5.48 5.05 -12.71
C VAL A 156 5.84 5.19 -14.19
N GLU A 157 7.13 5.22 -14.52
CA GLU A 157 7.61 5.40 -15.89
C GLU A 157 7.77 4.07 -16.64
N LEU A 158 7.75 2.93 -15.92
CA LEU A 158 7.93 1.57 -16.45
C LEU A 158 9.25 1.40 -17.21
N ASP A 159 10.32 2.01 -16.69
CA ASP A 159 11.66 1.92 -17.25
C ASP A 159 12.19 0.49 -17.15
N MET A 160 12.38 -0.15 -18.32
CA MET A 160 12.79 -1.54 -18.42
C MET A 160 14.22 -1.77 -17.94
N ASP A 161 15.11 -0.78 -18.03
CA ASP A 161 16.49 -0.92 -17.56
C ASP A 161 16.52 -1.02 -16.02
N VAL A 162 15.67 -0.26 -15.33
CA VAL A 162 15.52 -0.36 -13.87
C VAL A 162 14.78 -1.63 -13.47
N LEU A 163 13.69 -1.97 -14.18
CA LEU A 163 12.88 -3.16 -13.89
C LEU A 163 13.62 -4.48 -14.08
N SER A 164 14.58 -4.54 -15.02
CA SER A 164 15.40 -5.72 -15.28
C SER A 164 16.81 -5.67 -14.66
N GLY A 165 17.10 -4.62 -13.89
CA GLY A 165 18.42 -4.40 -13.30
C GLY A 165 18.69 -5.22 -12.03
N ASP A 166 19.96 -5.28 -11.62
CA ASP A 166 20.41 -6.04 -10.45
C ASP A 166 19.74 -5.59 -9.15
N LYS A 167 19.42 -4.30 -9.01
CA LYS A 167 18.70 -3.78 -7.85
C LYS A 167 17.31 -4.41 -7.72
N MET A 168 16.61 -4.67 -8.84
CA MET A 168 15.32 -5.34 -8.79
C MET A 168 15.45 -6.80 -8.33
N VAL A 169 16.52 -7.48 -8.70
CA VAL A 169 16.83 -8.82 -8.16
C VAL A 169 17.04 -8.75 -6.65
N GLU A 170 17.73 -7.73 -6.15
CA GLU A 170 17.88 -7.49 -4.71
C GLU A 170 16.54 -7.22 -4.02
N VAL A 171 15.64 -6.43 -4.62
CA VAL A 171 14.29 -6.19 -4.12
C VAL A 171 13.56 -7.51 -3.89
N PHE A 172 13.53 -8.39 -4.89
CA PHE A 172 12.87 -9.69 -4.77
C PHE A 172 13.53 -10.60 -3.73
N ALA A 173 14.86 -10.59 -3.65
CA ALA A 173 15.57 -11.38 -2.65
C ALA A 173 15.25 -10.92 -1.21
N LYS A 174 15.25 -9.62 -0.96
CA LYS A 174 14.87 -9.06 0.35
C LYS A 174 13.38 -9.27 0.65
N PHE A 175 12.51 -9.08 -0.34
CA PHE A 175 11.07 -9.36 -0.18
C PHE A 175 10.81 -10.83 0.16
N GLN A 176 11.45 -11.75 -0.53
CA GLN A 176 11.38 -13.18 -0.20
C GLN A 176 11.85 -13.44 1.24
N LYS A 177 12.96 -12.81 1.66
CA LYS A 177 13.47 -12.93 3.03
C LYS A 177 12.49 -12.41 4.08
N MET A 178 11.67 -11.39 3.77
CA MET A 178 10.65 -10.88 4.70
C MET A 178 9.65 -11.97 5.11
N HIS A 179 9.33 -12.90 4.21
CA HIS A 179 8.42 -14.01 4.51
C HIS A 179 8.93 -14.97 5.59
N ASP A 180 10.24 -15.04 5.82
CA ASP A 180 10.83 -15.86 6.89
C ASP A 180 10.45 -15.36 8.30
N TYR A 181 9.97 -14.12 8.40
CA TYR A 181 9.60 -13.45 9.65
C TYR A 181 8.09 -13.44 9.91
N ILE A 182 7.29 -13.92 8.97
CA ILE A 182 5.83 -13.99 9.03
C ILE A 182 5.43 -15.37 9.60
N ASP A 183 4.39 -15.42 10.43
CA ASP A 183 3.88 -16.69 10.94
C ASP A 183 3.10 -17.47 9.86
N SER A 184 3.11 -18.81 9.99
CA SER A 184 2.49 -19.72 9.01
C SER A 184 0.97 -19.63 8.89
N ASN A 185 0.29 -18.93 9.81
CA ASN A 185 -1.15 -18.76 9.82
C ASN A 185 -1.60 -17.47 9.11
N SER A 186 -0.69 -16.76 8.43
CA SER A 186 -0.97 -15.51 7.73
C SER A 186 -1.90 -15.64 6.52
N PRO A 187 -1.94 -16.75 5.74
CA PRO A 187 -2.75 -16.80 4.53
C PRO A 187 -4.22 -16.47 4.78
N GLY A 188 -4.75 -15.52 4.01
CA GLY A 188 -6.14 -15.06 4.11
C GLY A 188 -6.46 -14.19 5.34
N ARG A 189 -5.49 -13.89 6.20
CA ARG A 189 -5.71 -13.03 7.37
C ARG A 189 -5.99 -11.62 6.95
N ASP A 190 -7.03 -11.03 7.54
CA ASP A 190 -7.33 -9.61 7.37
C ASP A 190 -6.29 -8.72 8.10
N TRP A 191 -6.03 -7.54 7.55
CA TRP A 191 -5.04 -6.58 8.05
C TRP A 191 -5.27 -6.18 9.51
N ASN A 192 -6.53 -5.99 9.92
CA ASN A 192 -6.90 -5.60 11.28
C ASN A 192 -6.62 -6.71 12.31
N VAL A 193 -6.66 -7.97 11.89
CA VAL A 193 -6.25 -9.11 12.74
C VAL A 193 -4.74 -9.07 12.95
N ALA A 194 -3.94 -8.83 11.90
CA ALA A 194 -2.51 -8.64 12.02
C ALA A 194 -2.17 -7.44 12.94
N THR A 195 -2.89 -6.32 12.79
CA THR A 195 -2.74 -5.16 13.69
C THR A 195 -3.03 -5.53 15.15
N SER A 196 -4.08 -6.30 15.41
CA SER A 196 -4.42 -6.75 16.75
C SER A 196 -3.32 -7.62 17.37
N MET A 197 -2.61 -8.43 16.59
CA MET A 197 -1.47 -9.23 17.06
C MET A 197 -0.35 -8.33 17.59
N VAL A 198 -0.06 -7.21 16.92
CA VAL A 198 0.95 -6.24 17.39
C VAL A 198 0.48 -5.53 18.66
N ILE A 199 -0.77 -5.07 18.69
CA ILE A 199 -1.36 -4.39 19.86
C ILE A 199 -1.33 -5.30 21.09
N ASN A 200 -1.68 -6.58 20.94
CA ASN A 200 -1.74 -7.56 22.02
C ASN A 200 -0.37 -8.13 22.42
N GLY A 201 0.69 -7.79 21.70
CA GLY A 201 2.05 -8.29 21.98
C GLY A 201 2.29 -9.74 21.53
N GLU A 202 1.46 -10.25 20.63
CA GLU A 202 1.65 -11.56 19.99
C GLU A 202 2.70 -11.49 18.87
N ALA A 203 2.82 -10.32 18.23
CA ALA A 203 3.85 -10.05 17.24
C ALA A 203 4.55 -8.70 17.53
N ALA A 204 5.75 -8.55 17.01
CA ALA A 204 6.58 -7.37 17.28
C ALA A 204 6.27 -6.19 16.37
N MET A 205 6.03 -6.43 15.10
CA MET A 205 5.93 -5.40 14.06
C MET A 205 4.83 -5.70 13.04
N GLN A 206 4.41 -4.62 12.33
CA GLN A 206 3.59 -4.69 11.12
C GLN A 206 4.03 -3.57 10.18
N ILE A 207 4.08 -3.83 8.87
CA ILE A 207 4.20 -2.80 7.82
C ILE A 207 2.81 -2.54 7.25
N MET A 208 2.33 -1.28 7.41
CA MET A 208 0.98 -0.87 6.99
C MET A 208 0.90 0.67 6.88
#